data_773df10ec1ba9652d478ae1a67819936
#
_entry.id   773df10ec1ba9652d478ae1a67819936
#
_cell.length_a   1.000
_cell.length_b   1.000
_cell.length_c   1.000
_cell.angle_alpha   90.00
_cell.angle_beta   90.00
_cell.angle_gamma   90.00
#
_symmetry.space_group_name_H-M   'P 1'
#
loop_
_entity.id
_entity.type
_entity.pdbx_description
1 polymer ?
#
loop_
_entity_poly.entity_id
_entity_poly.type
_entity_poly.pdbx_seq_one_letter_code
_entity_poly.pdbx_strand_id
1 'polypeptide(L)'
;MDQNNYRMTTANFRDEFDSISGKYLSNWPILYILTETLLEDNKKKQRPKAYIGETTNGLRRLSQHAKNEAKKEFDKVNFIYSKKFNQSVTFDYESKLIQYFSADGIFELRNRNGGLADIEYYNKKYYDEEFKDLWEYLRRHKIVKHTIEELENTDIFKYSPYKTLTDQQRETVEAIAKCISEGRKETILVKGMPGSGKTIVAIFLFKFIKDKMDKVAQLLEGENPNNVGADINFLPNQFKDKKMGFVVPQSSLRKTLKEIFKGIYGLKAADVMSPSEVVTKFLDGTKYDVLLVDEAHRLRKRKNITNYRSHDANNKRLNLPKDATELDWVLHCATCPVLFYDQNQVIGPAGIEKDTLEDKVDKIFGTKVISFTLNQQMRSNGGTQYIEYIENILNMRQPYRIDFPNENTPDYDFCMVEDFKLFNDLMYTYEDKYGLVRMMAGYAWQWNSKNDTNAFDIEIDGIKKQWNQTLEDWIRSGSSIDEVGSIHTLQGYDLNYGFVILGPDITYDEDKNCISINRNSYFDKKGKNTATDQELTEYIKNIYYVLLSRGIKGTYIYVCDPSLREYLKKFVRLYNKNV
;
A
#
# COMPACT_ATOMS: atom_id res chain seq x y z
N MET A 1 0.73 30.27 -31.38
CA MET A 1 2.01 29.54 -31.17
C MET A 1 1.70 28.35 -30.29
N ASP A 2 1.79 27.13 -30.86
CA ASP A 2 1.51 25.90 -30.09
C ASP A 2 2.50 25.74 -28.96
N GLN A 3 2.04 25.92 -27.73
CA GLN A 3 2.83 25.74 -26.50
C GLN A 3 3.04 24.25 -26.13
N ASN A 4 2.62 23.32 -26.98
CA ASN A 4 2.73 21.89 -26.68
C ASN A 4 4.11 21.36 -27.07
N ASN A 5 4.90 21.01 -26.06
CA ASN A 5 6.19 20.34 -26.22
C ASN A 5 6.07 18.90 -26.78
N TYR A 6 4.85 18.37 -26.84
CA TYR A 6 4.54 16.99 -27.27
C TYR A 6 3.76 16.97 -28.57
N ARG A 7 4.03 15.94 -29.39
CA ARG A 7 3.27 15.63 -30.59
C ARG A 7 2.84 14.17 -30.53
N MET A 8 1.63 13.90 -31.00
CA MET A 8 1.08 12.56 -31.09
C MET A 8 0.67 12.28 -32.53
N THR A 9 1.05 11.12 -33.05
CA THR A 9 0.58 10.60 -34.33
C THR A 9 -0.15 9.29 -34.05
N THR A 10 -1.41 9.23 -34.48
CA THR A 10 -2.24 8.04 -34.38
C THR A 10 -2.29 7.34 -35.74
N ALA A 11 -2.08 6.03 -35.77
CA ALA A 11 -2.18 5.21 -36.95
C ALA A 11 -2.90 3.90 -36.64
N ASN A 12 -3.43 3.27 -37.70
CA ASN A 12 -3.91 1.90 -37.62
C ASN A 12 -2.70 0.95 -37.42
N PHE A 13 -2.77 0.09 -36.45
CA PHE A 13 -1.64 -0.79 -36.07
C PHE A 13 -1.27 -1.80 -37.16
N ARG A 14 -2.17 -2.09 -38.10
CA ARG A 14 -1.99 -3.16 -39.10
C ARG A 14 -1.78 -2.72 -40.54
N ASP A 15 -2.28 -1.56 -40.91
CA ASP A 15 -2.50 -1.27 -42.35
C ASP A 15 -1.63 -0.15 -42.93
N GLU A 16 -0.92 0.68 -42.15
CA GLU A 16 -0.38 1.95 -42.68
C GLU A 16 1.04 2.30 -42.22
N PHE A 17 1.94 1.33 -42.03
CA PHE A 17 3.31 1.62 -41.61
C PHE A 17 4.13 2.44 -42.60
N ASP A 18 3.83 2.31 -43.90
CA ASP A 18 4.60 2.98 -44.94
C ASP A 18 4.22 4.47 -45.12
N SER A 19 3.07 4.90 -44.60
CA SER A 19 2.61 6.29 -44.70
C SER A 19 3.10 7.20 -43.55
N ILE A 20 3.62 6.62 -42.46
CA ILE A 20 4.10 7.39 -41.31
C ILE A 20 5.57 7.79 -41.54
N SER A 21 5.79 8.75 -42.43
CA SER A 21 7.12 9.31 -42.67
C SER A 21 7.46 10.38 -41.62
N GLY A 22 8.34 10.08 -40.70
CA GLY A 22 8.82 11.07 -39.77
C GLY A 22 10.22 10.74 -39.22
N LYS A 23 11.11 11.73 -39.23
CA LYS A 23 12.47 11.69 -38.70
C LYS A 23 12.50 11.09 -37.27
N TYR A 24 11.43 11.29 -36.51
CA TYR A 24 11.33 10.83 -35.10
C TYR A 24 10.96 9.35 -34.96
N LEU A 25 10.43 8.70 -35.98
CA LEU A 25 9.99 7.30 -35.88
C LEU A 25 11.09 6.28 -36.17
N SER A 26 12.16 6.70 -36.87
CA SER A 26 13.22 5.78 -37.29
C SER A 26 14.50 5.81 -36.43
N ASN A 27 14.77 6.93 -35.73
CA ASN A 27 16.00 7.06 -34.94
C ASN A 27 15.87 8.15 -33.86
N TRP A 28 14.81 8.09 -33.05
CA TRP A 28 14.57 9.01 -31.95
C TRP A 28 13.86 8.27 -30.80
N PRO A 29 14.18 8.56 -29.52
CA PRO A 29 13.44 8.01 -28.41
C PRO A 29 11.97 8.46 -28.42
N ILE A 30 11.05 7.52 -28.43
CA ILE A 30 9.61 7.77 -28.46
C ILE A 30 8.88 6.84 -27.50
N LEU A 31 7.69 7.28 -27.08
CA LEU A 31 6.73 6.45 -26.39
C LEU A 31 5.65 6.02 -27.39
N TYR A 32 5.07 4.85 -27.17
CA TYR A 32 3.94 4.39 -27.96
C TYR A 32 2.88 3.72 -27.07
N ILE A 33 1.62 3.89 -27.43
CA ILE A 33 0.48 3.29 -26.77
C ILE A 33 -0.31 2.51 -27.82
N LEU A 34 -0.30 1.17 -27.71
CA LEU A 34 -1.18 0.31 -28.48
C LEU A 34 -2.53 0.24 -27.77
N THR A 35 -3.62 0.34 -28.52
CA THR A 35 -4.98 0.27 -27.98
C THR A 35 -5.88 -0.64 -28.81
N GLU A 36 -6.84 -1.27 -28.14
CA GLU A 36 -7.93 -2.03 -28.73
C GLU A 36 -9.14 -1.12 -28.94
N THR A 37 -9.79 -1.19 -30.10
CA THR A 37 -11.09 -0.55 -30.34
C THR A 37 -12.20 -1.55 -30.07
N LEU A 38 -12.98 -1.36 -29.01
CA LEU A 38 -14.16 -2.19 -28.75
C LEU A 38 -15.32 -1.81 -29.66
N LEU A 39 -16.03 -2.82 -30.18
CA LEU A 39 -17.32 -2.64 -30.84
C LEU A 39 -18.36 -2.12 -29.82
N GLU A 40 -19.36 -1.38 -30.30
CA GLU A 40 -20.33 -0.69 -29.43
C GLU A 40 -21.06 -1.63 -28.46
N ASP A 41 -21.38 -2.84 -28.88
CA ASP A 41 -22.04 -3.86 -28.04
C ASP A 41 -21.16 -4.35 -26.87
N ASN A 42 -19.84 -4.26 -27.00
CA ASN A 42 -18.87 -4.70 -25.99
C ASN A 42 -18.43 -3.58 -25.04
N LYS A 43 -18.59 -2.31 -25.41
CA LYS A 43 -18.19 -1.14 -24.60
C LYS A 43 -18.83 -1.11 -23.21
N LYS A 44 -20.01 -1.70 -23.04
CA LYS A 44 -20.72 -1.76 -21.75
C LYS A 44 -20.25 -2.88 -20.81
N LYS A 45 -19.51 -3.87 -21.32
CA LYS A 45 -19.16 -5.11 -20.59
C LYS A 45 -17.67 -5.28 -20.34
N GLN A 46 -16.80 -4.66 -21.14
CA GLN A 46 -15.35 -4.85 -21.09
C GLN A 46 -14.62 -3.51 -21.22
N ARG A 47 -13.44 -3.42 -20.60
CA ARG A 47 -12.52 -2.31 -20.84
C ARG A 47 -11.69 -2.61 -22.08
N PRO A 48 -11.40 -1.61 -22.95
CA PRO A 48 -10.45 -1.80 -24.04
C PRO A 48 -9.07 -2.09 -23.45
N LYS A 49 -8.29 -2.88 -24.18
CA LYS A 49 -6.93 -3.22 -23.78
C LYS A 49 -5.95 -2.15 -24.25
N ALA A 50 -4.88 -1.95 -23.49
CA ALA A 50 -3.77 -1.10 -23.90
C ALA A 50 -2.42 -1.73 -23.54
N TYR A 51 -1.40 -1.35 -24.31
CA TYR A 51 0.00 -1.67 -24.04
C TYR A 51 0.86 -0.44 -24.27
N ILE A 52 1.69 -0.11 -23.33
CA ILE A 52 2.60 1.05 -23.34
C ILE A 52 4.02 0.56 -23.53
N GLY A 53 4.82 1.28 -24.32
CA GLY A 53 6.21 0.95 -24.52
C GLY A 53 7.01 2.15 -24.98
N GLU A 54 8.32 2.02 -24.91
CA GLU A 54 9.29 2.95 -25.46
C GLU A 54 10.11 2.28 -26.57
N THR A 55 10.70 3.06 -27.43
CA THR A 55 11.64 2.59 -28.45
C THR A 55 12.41 3.75 -29.09
N THR A 56 13.62 3.48 -29.57
CA THR A 56 14.36 4.40 -30.43
C THR A 56 14.07 4.19 -31.92
N ASN A 57 13.33 3.13 -32.27
CA ASN A 57 12.93 2.84 -33.65
C ASN A 57 11.49 2.31 -33.71
N GLY A 58 10.54 3.23 -33.82
CA GLY A 58 9.11 2.94 -33.82
C GLY A 58 8.67 1.99 -34.93
N LEU A 59 9.14 2.20 -36.16
CA LEU A 59 8.74 1.37 -37.32
C LEU A 59 9.18 -0.09 -37.15
N ARG A 60 10.44 -0.31 -36.75
CA ARG A 60 10.95 -1.65 -36.49
C ARG A 60 10.20 -2.34 -35.33
N ARG A 61 9.94 -1.58 -34.27
CA ARG A 61 9.23 -2.12 -33.08
C ARG A 61 7.81 -2.53 -33.40
N LEU A 62 7.11 -1.74 -34.19
CA LEU A 62 5.76 -2.08 -34.64
C LEU A 62 5.72 -3.33 -35.53
N SER A 63 6.65 -3.44 -36.48
CA SER A 63 6.76 -4.64 -37.31
C SER A 63 6.99 -5.90 -36.47
N GLN A 64 7.74 -5.81 -35.38
CA GLN A 64 7.91 -6.90 -34.41
C GLN A 64 6.60 -7.21 -33.69
N HIS A 65 5.88 -6.18 -33.22
CA HIS A 65 4.60 -6.36 -32.52
C HIS A 65 3.49 -6.91 -33.44
N ALA A 66 3.43 -6.46 -34.68
CA ALA A 66 2.44 -6.95 -35.66
C ALA A 66 2.58 -8.45 -35.97
N LYS A 67 3.80 -9.00 -35.85
CA LYS A 67 4.09 -10.43 -36.00
C LYS A 67 3.83 -11.24 -34.73
N ASN A 68 3.62 -10.59 -33.58
CA ASN A 68 3.44 -11.26 -32.31
C ASN A 68 1.96 -11.59 -32.09
N GLU A 69 1.63 -12.89 -31.99
CA GLU A 69 0.28 -13.39 -31.71
C GLU A 69 -0.35 -12.76 -30.47
N ALA A 70 0.44 -12.53 -29.41
CA ALA A 70 -0.03 -11.93 -28.15
C ALA A 70 -0.42 -10.45 -28.29
N LYS A 71 -0.17 -9.82 -29.44
CA LYS A 71 -0.51 -8.43 -29.74
C LYS A 71 -1.59 -8.29 -30.81
N LYS A 72 -2.19 -9.40 -31.26
CA LYS A 72 -3.25 -9.40 -32.28
C LYS A 72 -4.51 -8.64 -31.89
N GLU A 73 -4.71 -8.44 -30.61
CA GLU A 73 -5.89 -7.73 -30.08
C GLU A 73 -5.85 -6.20 -30.27
N PHE A 74 -4.67 -5.61 -30.57
CA PHE A 74 -4.54 -4.18 -30.79
C PHE A 74 -4.77 -3.81 -32.26
N ASP A 75 -5.43 -2.67 -32.48
CA ASP A 75 -5.74 -2.13 -33.80
C ASP A 75 -5.24 -0.70 -34.01
N LYS A 76 -4.95 0.04 -32.93
CA LYS A 76 -4.45 1.41 -33.00
C LYS A 76 -3.11 1.56 -32.28
N VAL A 77 -2.30 2.48 -32.78
CA VAL A 77 -1.08 2.94 -32.13
C VAL A 77 -1.07 4.46 -32.03
N ASN A 78 -0.73 4.96 -30.86
CA ASN A 78 -0.46 6.37 -30.62
C ASN A 78 1.02 6.53 -30.32
N PHE A 79 1.77 7.18 -31.23
CA PHE A 79 3.16 7.56 -31.02
C PHE A 79 3.24 8.93 -30.37
N ILE A 80 4.01 9.03 -29.32
CA ILE A 80 4.25 10.27 -28.59
C ILE A 80 5.74 10.58 -28.67
N TYR A 81 6.05 11.77 -29.16
CA TYR A 81 7.43 12.23 -29.29
C TYR A 81 7.60 13.70 -28.90
N SER A 82 8.80 14.05 -28.47
CA SER A 82 9.22 15.40 -28.11
C SER A 82 10.67 15.60 -28.48
N LYS A 83 11.04 16.83 -28.83
CA LYS A 83 12.45 17.20 -29.03
C LYS A 83 13.28 17.10 -27.73
N LYS A 84 12.61 17.12 -26.58
CA LYS A 84 13.19 16.99 -25.25
C LYS A 84 13.45 15.53 -24.83
N PHE A 85 12.93 14.56 -25.58
CA PHE A 85 13.10 13.15 -25.24
C PHE A 85 14.53 12.68 -25.47
N ASN A 86 15.08 12.04 -24.47
CA ASN A 86 16.24 11.14 -24.54
C ASN A 86 15.82 9.76 -24.01
N GLN A 87 16.67 8.78 -24.13
CA GLN A 87 16.34 7.39 -23.80
C GLN A 87 16.02 7.22 -22.30
N SER A 88 16.73 7.90 -21.41
CA SER A 88 16.46 7.84 -19.97
C SER A 88 15.06 8.39 -19.64
N VAL A 89 14.67 9.51 -20.28
CA VAL A 89 13.34 10.10 -20.13
C VAL A 89 12.25 9.18 -20.64
N THR A 90 12.43 8.52 -21.81
CA THR A 90 11.41 7.61 -22.34
C THR A 90 11.25 6.35 -21.49
N PHE A 91 12.32 5.83 -20.89
CA PHE A 91 12.24 4.74 -19.92
C PHE A 91 11.47 5.15 -18.65
N ASP A 92 11.78 6.32 -18.07
CA ASP A 92 11.10 6.85 -16.90
C ASP A 92 9.60 7.09 -17.20
N TYR A 93 9.30 7.72 -18.34
CA TYR A 93 7.92 8.02 -18.75
C TYR A 93 7.12 6.77 -19.11
N GLU A 94 7.74 5.73 -19.70
CA GLU A 94 7.09 4.43 -19.88
C GLU A 94 6.61 3.87 -18.55
N SER A 95 7.49 3.84 -17.55
CA SER A 95 7.16 3.35 -16.20
C SER A 95 6.04 4.15 -15.55
N LYS A 96 6.13 5.48 -15.58
CA LYS A 96 5.10 6.36 -15.05
C LYS A 96 3.76 6.19 -15.79
N LEU A 97 3.77 6.16 -17.12
CA LEU A 97 2.55 5.95 -17.90
C LEU A 97 1.88 4.62 -17.56
N ILE A 98 2.63 3.53 -17.42
CA ILE A 98 2.08 2.22 -17.02
C ILE A 98 1.38 2.34 -15.66
N GLN A 99 2.02 2.99 -14.69
CA GLN A 99 1.46 3.18 -13.36
C GLN A 99 0.18 4.03 -13.37
N TYR A 100 0.21 5.20 -14.04
CA TYR A 100 -0.92 6.12 -14.09
C TYR A 100 -2.08 5.58 -14.94
N PHE A 101 -1.82 4.91 -16.08
CA PHE A 101 -2.86 4.26 -16.88
C PHE A 101 -3.55 3.13 -16.12
N SER A 102 -2.80 2.37 -15.34
CA SER A 102 -3.36 1.34 -14.45
C SER A 102 -4.34 1.94 -13.44
N ALA A 103 -4.03 3.12 -12.91
CA ALA A 103 -4.88 3.81 -11.94
C ALA A 103 -6.07 4.52 -12.60
N ASP A 104 -5.91 5.08 -13.80
CA ASP A 104 -6.97 5.77 -14.56
C ASP A 104 -8.11 4.82 -14.93
N GLY A 105 -7.79 3.55 -15.14
CA GLY A 105 -8.76 2.48 -15.27
C GLY A 105 -9.63 2.50 -16.53
N ILE A 106 -9.36 3.38 -17.52
CA ILE A 106 -10.02 3.36 -18.82
C ILE A 106 -9.66 2.08 -19.57
N PHE A 107 -8.39 1.69 -19.50
CA PHE A 107 -7.87 0.53 -20.20
C PHE A 107 -7.54 -0.63 -19.25
N GLU A 108 -7.61 -1.85 -19.75
CA GLU A 108 -6.98 -3.01 -19.18
C GLU A 108 -5.55 -3.11 -19.73
N LEU A 109 -4.55 -2.79 -18.89
CA LEU A 109 -3.16 -2.82 -19.33
C LEU A 109 -2.65 -4.25 -19.53
N ARG A 110 -1.99 -4.48 -20.68
CA ARG A 110 -1.32 -5.72 -21.03
C ARG A 110 0.17 -5.71 -20.75
N ASN A 111 0.67 -4.67 -20.10
CA ASN A 111 2.03 -4.60 -19.61
C ASN A 111 2.22 -5.62 -18.48
N ARG A 112 3.27 -6.42 -18.56
CA ARG A 112 3.62 -7.41 -17.54
C ARG A 112 4.49 -6.79 -16.45
N ASN A 113 5.38 -5.88 -16.84
CA ASN A 113 6.31 -5.16 -15.96
C ASN A 113 5.96 -3.68 -15.94
N GLY A 114 6.35 -2.98 -14.90
CA GLY A 114 6.19 -1.52 -14.75
C GLY A 114 7.18 -0.67 -15.54
N GLY A 115 7.90 -1.25 -16.52
CA GLY A 115 9.02 -0.58 -17.16
C GLY A 115 10.32 -0.71 -16.37
N LEU A 116 11.39 -0.06 -16.83
CA LEU A 116 12.65 0.07 -16.07
C LEU A 116 12.45 1.15 -15.00
N ALA A 117 12.33 0.70 -13.77
CA ALA A 117 12.00 1.53 -12.64
C ALA A 117 13.21 2.37 -12.17
N ASP A 118 12.90 3.58 -11.72
CA ASP A 118 13.72 4.53 -10.96
C ASP A 118 15.18 4.67 -11.41
N ILE A 119 15.33 5.16 -12.61
CA ILE A 119 16.64 5.52 -13.15
C ILE A 119 16.91 6.97 -12.72
N GLU A 120 17.99 7.19 -11.96
CA GLU A 120 18.52 8.52 -11.76
C GLU A 120 19.20 8.99 -13.03
N TYR A 121 18.84 10.17 -13.51
CA TYR A 121 19.43 10.77 -14.71
C TYR A 121 19.45 12.30 -14.59
N TYR A 122 20.26 12.92 -15.46
CA TYR A 122 20.43 14.38 -15.48
C TYR A 122 19.09 15.10 -15.66
N ASN A 123 18.81 16.08 -14.81
CA ASN A 123 17.58 16.87 -14.78
C ASN A 123 16.28 16.09 -14.52
N LYS A 124 16.31 14.96 -13.82
CA LYS A 124 15.11 14.17 -13.50
C LYS A 124 13.97 15.03 -12.93
N LYS A 125 14.27 15.90 -11.93
CA LYS A 125 13.25 16.79 -11.34
C LYS A 125 12.55 17.70 -12.36
N TYR A 126 13.27 18.19 -13.36
CA TYR A 126 12.68 18.95 -14.44
C TYR A 126 11.72 18.08 -15.28
N TYR A 127 12.12 16.85 -15.58
CA TYR A 127 11.28 15.93 -16.34
C TYR A 127 10.10 15.38 -15.54
N ASP A 128 10.17 15.34 -14.22
CA ASP A 128 9.02 15.01 -13.36
C ASP A 128 7.90 16.06 -13.50
N GLU A 129 8.25 17.35 -13.57
CA GLU A 129 7.27 18.41 -13.85
C GLU A 129 6.76 18.36 -15.30
N GLU A 130 7.64 18.15 -16.27
CA GLU A 130 7.25 18.00 -17.69
C GLU A 130 6.33 16.78 -17.92
N PHE A 131 6.40 15.75 -17.08
CA PHE A 131 5.49 14.61 -17.14
C PHE A 131 4.02 15.01 -16.88
N LYS A 132 3.80 15.97 -15.99
CA LYS A 132 2.46 16.51 -15.72
C LYS A 132 1.86 17.14 -16.99
N ASP A 133 2.68 17.85 -17.75
CA ASP A 133 2.26 18.43 -19.04
C ASP A 133 1.94 17.35 -20.09
N LEU A 134 2.73 16.26 -20.11
CA LEU A 134 2.43 15.10 -20.97
C LEU A 134 1.10 14.46 -20.59
N TRP A 135 0.87 14.25 -19.29
CA TRP A 135 -0.38 13.65 -18.81
C TRP A 135 -1.60 14.51 -19.17
N GLU A 136 -1.51 15.82 -18.96
CA GLU A 136 -2.55 16.76 -19.33
C GLU A 136 -2.77 16.82 -20.86
N TYR A 137 -1.69 16.69 -21.65
CA TYR A 137 -1.79 16.54 -23.10
C TYR A 137 -2.60 15.29 -23.47
N LEU A 138 -2.34 14.12 -22.87
CA LEU A 138 -3.12 12.89 -23.08
C LEU A 138 -4.58 13.04 -22.66
N ARG A 139 -4.84 13.77 -21.57
CA ARG A 139 -6.19 14.07 -21.08
C ARG A 139 -7.00 14.89 -22.09
N ARG A 140 -6.41 15.95 -22.63
CA ARG A 140 -7.03 16.78 -23.68
C ARG A 140 -7.34 15.98 -24.95
N HIS A 141 -6.54 14.98 -25.27
CA HIS A 141 -6.78 14.06 -26.38
C HIS A 141 -7.72 12.90 -26.04
N LYS A 142 -8.30 12.88 -24.83
CA LYS A 142 -9.24 11.86 -24.34
C LYS A 142 -8.66 10.43 -24.33
N ILE A 143 -7.34 10.30 -24.23
CA ILE A 143 -6.66 9.02 -24.02
C ILE A 143 -6.80 8.58 -22.57
N VAL A 144 -6.72 9.53 -21.62
CA VAL A 144 -6.90 9.33 -20.19
C VAL A 144 -7.96 10.31 -19.66
N LYS A 145 -8.50 10.05 -18.46
CA LYS A 145 -9.64 10.79 -17.93
C LYS A 145 -9.30 11.66 -16.71
N HIS A 146 -8.67 11.06 -15.71
CA HIS A 146 -8.49 11.69 -14.40
C HIS A 146 -7.22 12.54 -14.35
N THR A 147 -7.15 13.51 -13.43
CA THR A 147 -5.91 14.27 -13.17
C THR A 147 -4.90 13.43 -12.42
N ILE A 148 -3.63 13.85 -12.40
CA ILE A 148 -2.57 13.19 -11.61
C ILE A 148 -2.95 13.19 -10.13
N GLU A 149 -3.42 14.30 -9.60
CA GLU A 149 -3.80 14.46 -8.20
C GLU A 149 -4.96 13.53 -7.81
N GLU A 150 -5.97 13.38 -8.68
CA GLU A 150 -7.06 12.44 -8.47
C GLU A 150 -6.52 11.00 -8.39
N LEU A 151 -5.62 10.63 -9.30
CA LEU A 151 -5.08 9.27 -9.39
C LEU A 151 -4.16 8.92 -8.21
N GLU A 152 -3.28 9.83 -7.82
CA GLU A 152 -2.35 9.62 -6.69
C GLU A 152 -3.08 9.36 -5.37
N ASN A 153 -4.31 9.86 -5.24
CA ASN A 153 -5.17 9.62 -4.09
C ASN A 153 -5.95 8.30 -4.16
N THR A 154 -5.87 7.55 -5.28
CA THR A 154 -6.55 6.25 -5.41
C THR A 154 -5.77 5.10 -4.78
N ASP A 155 -6.48 4.08 -4.29
CA ASP A 155 -5.83 2.87 -3.77
C ASP A 155 -5.13 2.07 -4.87
N ILE A 156 -5.66 2.08 -6.10
CA ILE A 156 -5.04 1.42 -7.24
C ILE A 156 -3.66 1.99 -7.51
N PHE A 157 -3.50 3.31 -7.43
CA PHE A 157 -2.20 3.95 -7.57
C PHE A 157 -1.28 3.64 -6.39
N LYS A 158 -1.81 3.72 -5.15
CA LYS A 158 -1.03 3.48 -3.92
C LYS A 158 -0.49 2.06 -3.81
N TYR A 159 -1.26 1.06 -4.22
CA TYR A 159 -0.92 -0.36 -4.14
C TYR A 159 -0.56 -0.99 -5.49
N SER A 160 -0.26 -0.19 -6.50
CA SER A 160 0.10 -0.68 -7.83
C SER A 160 1.38 -1.54 -7.77
N PRO A 161 1.38 -2.76 -8.37
CA PRO A 161 2.59 -3.56 -8.54
C PRO A 161 3.55 -2.97 -9.58
N TYR A 162 3.14 -1.92 -10.25
CA TYR A 162 3.97 -1.19 -11.22
C TYR A 162 4.76 -0.04 -10.57
N LYS A 163 4.61 0.15 -9.25
CA LYS A 163 5.47 1.08 -8.51
C LYS A 163 6.93 0.63 -8.55
N THR A 164 7.78 1.61 -8.67
CA THR A 164 9.22 1.44 -8.48
C THR A 164 9.53 0.95 -7.08
N LEU A 165 10.28 -0.13 -7.00
CA LEU A 165 10.83 -0.63 -5.74
C LEU A 165 12.17 0.05 -5.46
N THR A 166 12.43 0.38 -4.19
CA THR A 166 13.78 0.76 -3.76
C THR A 166 14.75 -0.41 -3.91
N ASP A 167 16.05 -0.15 -3.89
CA ASP A 167 17.05 -1.20 -4.00
C ASP A 167 16.87 -2.26 -2.91
N GLN A 168 16.64 -1.84 -1.65
CA GLN A 168 16.38 -2.76 -0.54
C GLN A 168 15.11 -3.62 -0.76
N GLN A 169 14.03 -3.02 -1.27
CA GLN A 169 12.80 -3.76 -1.58
C GLN A 169 13.04 -4.75 -2.72
N ARG A 170 13.80 -4.36 -3.75
CA ARG A 170 14.18 -5.23 -4.88
C ARG A 170 15.01 -6.40 -4.42
N GLU A 171 16.10 -6.16 -3.68
CA GLU A 171 16.94 -7.21 -3.09
C GLU A 171 16.12 -8.19 -2.24
N THR A 172 15.18 -7.66 -1.46
CA THR A 172 14.27 -8.48 -0.64
C THR A 172 13.38 -9.37 -1.52
N VAL A 173 12.78 -8.82 -2.58
CA VAL A 173 11.96 -9.58 -3.54
C VAL A 173 12.79 -10.68 -4.20
N GLU A 174 14.00 -10.36 -4.66
CA GLU A 174 14.91 -11.30 -5.31
C GLU A 174 15.31 -12.44 -4.36
N ALA A 175 15.69 -12.11 -3.14
CA ALA A 175 16.05 -13.09 -2.13
C ALA A 175 14.89 -14.03 -1.78
N ILE A 176 13.67 -13.50 -1.62
CA ILE A 176 12.46 -14.30 -1.37
C ILE A 176 12.14 -15.18 -2.59
N ALA A 177 12.16 -14.62 -3.79
CA ALA A 177 11.92 -15.37 -5.02
C ALA A 177 12.93 -16.51 -5.20
N LYS A 178 14.20 -16.28 -4.84
CA LYS A 178 15.24 -17.33 -4.80
C LYS A 178 14.88 -18.44 -3.83
N CYS A 179 14.50 -18.14 -2.59
CA CYS A 179 14.07 -19.14 -1.63
C CYS A 179 12.92 -20.00 -2.17
N ILE A 180 11.91 -19.36 -2.78
CA ILE A 180 10.76 -20.05 -3.37
C ILE A 180 11.16 -20.91 -4.57
N SER A 181 12.06 -20.41 -5.43
CA SER A 181 12.54 -21.14 -6.61
C SER A 181 13.36 -22.38 -6.25
N GLU A 182 14.13 -22.30 -5.18
CA GLU A 182 14.91 -23.43 -4.62
C GLU A 182 14.01 -24.49 -3.93
N GLY A 183 12.71 -24.21 -3.82
CA GLY A 183 11.75 -25.13 -3.18
C GLY A 183 11.90 -25.22 -1.67
N ARG A 184 12.44 -24.18 -1.04
CA ARG A 184 12.59 -24.11 0.41
C ARG A 184 11.24 -24.24 1.10
N LYS A 185 11.23 -24.92 2.24
CA LYS A 185 10.02 -25.18 3.04
C LYS A 185 9.97 -24.32 4.31
N GLU A 186 10.90 -23.39 4.47
CA GLU A 186 10.96 -22.50 5.62
C GLU A 186 9.93 -21.38 5.54
N THR A 187 9.56 -20.86 6.69
CA THR A 187 8.78 -19.63 6.79
C THR A 187 9.69 -18.42 6.57
N ILE A 188 9.26 -17.51 5.72
CA ILE A 188 9.94 -16.25 5.45
C ILE A 188 9.21 -15.13 6.17
N LEU A 189 9.95 -14.31 6.95
CA LEU A 189 9.42 -13.18 7.70
C LEU A 189 10.01 -11.88 7.17
N VAL A 190 9.16 -11.03 6.60
CA VAL A 190 9.51 -9.70 6.13
C VAL A 190 9.08 -8.68 7.19
N LYS A 191 10.05 -8.14 7.93
CA LYS A 191 9.83 -7.11 8.95
C LYS A 191 9.92 -5.72 8.33
N GLY A 192 9.18 -4.76 8.87
CA GLY A 192 9.31 -3.37 8.45
C GLY A 192 8.41 -2.45 9.26
N MET A 193 8.85 -1.20 9.43
CA MET A 193 8.05 -0.16 10.10
C MET A 193 6.83 0.24 9.25
N PRO A 194 5.85 0.98 9.82
CA PRO A 194 4.75 1.54 9.05
C PRO A 194 5.26 2.37 7.87
N GLY A 195 4.71 2.15 6.67
CA GLY A 195 5.13 2.89 5.47
C GLY A 195 6.40 2.39 4.78
N SER A 196 7.02 1.29 5.21
CA SER A 196 8.18 0.70 4.52
C SER A 196 7.82 -0.03 3.21
N GLY A 197 6.55 -0.01 2.80
CA GLY A 197 6.09 -0.61 1.55
C GLY A 197 5.88 -2.12 1.61
N LYS A 198 5.70 -2.73 2.79
CA LYS A 198 5.44 -4.17 2.96
C LYS A 198 4.38 -4.71 2.01
N THR A 199 3.22 -4.08 1.96
CA THR A 199 2.11 -4.44 1.06
C THR A 199 2.49 -4.34 -0.41
N ILE A 200 3.24 -3.29 -0.79
CA ILE A 200 3.72 -3.10 -2.18
C ILE A 200 4.68 -4.22 -2.55
N VAL A 201 5.65 -4.54 -1.68
CA VAL A 201 6.58 -5.66 -1.86
C VAL A 201 5.83 -6.99 -1.98
N ALA A 202 4.81 -7.21 -1.15
CA ALA A 202 3.98 -8.42 -1.21
C ALA A 202 3.23 -8.56 -2.55
N ILE A 203 2.57 -7.49 -3.01
CA ILE A 203 1.83 -7.48 -4.28
C ILE A 203 2.79 -7.63 -5.47
N PHE A 204 3.93 -6.92 -5.44
CA PHE A 204 4.95 -7.02 -6.47
C PHE A 204 5.50 -8.45 -6.56
N LEU A 205 5.90 -9.05 -5.43
CA LEU A 205 6.39 -10.43 -5.38
C LEU A 205 5.36 -11.42 -5.93
N PHE A 206 4.09 -11.26 -5.52
CA PHE A 206 3.00 -12.11 -6.00
C PHE A 206 2.83 -12.01 -7.52
N LYS A 207 2.77 -10.78 -8.04
CA LYS A 207 2.68 -10.49 -9.48
C LYS A 207 3.89 -11.04 -10.24
N PHE A 208 5.10 -10.78 -9.72
CA PHE A 208 6.36 -11.25 -10.31
C PHE A 208 6.37 -12.76 -10.50
N ILE A 209 6.00 -13.52 -9.46
CA ILE A 209 5.98 -15.00 -9.55
C ILE A 209 4.89 -15.46 -10.52
N LYS A 210 3.68 -14.85 -10.49
CA LYS A 210 2.60 -15.17 -11.44
C LYS A 210 3.03 -14.94 -12.89
N ASP A 211 3.70 -13.83 -13.19
CA ASP A 211 4.21 -13.55 -14.53
C ASP A 211 5.28 -14.54 -14.99
N LYS A 212 6.13 -15.01 -14.07
CA LYS A 212 7.10 -16.08 -14.40
C LYS A 212 6.42 -17.42 -14.68
N MET A 213 5.34 -17.74 -13.97
CA MET A 213 4.52 -18.94 -14.24
C MET A 213 3.87 -18.86 -15.63
N ASP A 214 3.28 -17.71 -16.00
CA ASP A 214 2.65 -17.51 -17.30
C ASP A 214 3.67 -17.59 -18.47
N LYS A 215 4.90 -17.09 -18.26
CA LYS A 215 5.99 -17.21 -19.26
C LYS A 215 6.37 -18.66 -19.51
N VAL A 216 6.34 -19.52 -18.50
CA VAL A 216 6.58 -20.97 -18.70
C VAL A 216 5.53 -21.57 -19.62
N ALA A 217 4.25 -21.23 -19.43
CA ALA A 217 3.18 -21.71 -20.28
C ALA A 217 3.41 -21.28 -21.75
N GLN A 218 3.81 -20.03 -21.99
CA GLN A 218 4.07 -19.51 -23.35
C GLN A 218 5.33 -20.10 -24.01
N LEU A 219 6.40 -20.37 -23.24
CA LEU A 219 7.60 -21.02 -23.78
C LEU A 219 7.31 -22.48 -24.19
N LEU A 220 6.40 -23.15 -23.50
CA LEU A 220 5.92 -24.48 -23.87
C LEU A 220 5.03 -24.45 -25.13
N GLU A 221 4.43 -23.28 -25.44
CA GLU A 221 3.63 -23.02 -26.65
C GLU A 221 4.46 -22.53 -27.84
N GLY A 222 5.80 -22.41 -27.73
CA GLY A 222 6.72 -22.14 -28.85
C GLY A 222 7.17 -20.69 -29.03
N GLU A 223 7.03 -19.83 -28.05
CA GLU A 223 7.55 -18.44 -28.10
C GLU A 223 9.07 -18.34 -27.80
N ASN A 224 9.74 -17.42 -28.52
CA ASN A 224 11.21 -17.24 -28.47
C ASN A 224 11.66 -16.59 -27.12
N PRO A 225 12.60 -17.21 -26.37
CA PRO A 225 13.01 -16.75 -25.04
C PRO A 225 13.76 -15.40 -24.99
N ASN A 226 14.21 -14.86 -26.12
CA ASN A 226 15.06 -13.67 -26.17
C ASN A 226 14.36 -12.31 -25.99
N ASN A 227 13.02 -12.29 -25.75
CA ASN A 227 12.25 -11.06 -25.54
C ASN A 227 11.95 -10.77 -24.04
N VAL A 228 12.68 -11.40 -23.15
CA VAL A 228 12.45 -11.28 -21.70
C VAL A 228 13.40 -10.24 -21.14
N GLY A 229 12.85 -9.15 -20.62
CA GLY A 229 13.62 -8.13 -19.88
C GLY A 229 14.56 -8.78 -18.85
N ALA A 230 15.84 -8.42 -18.93
CA ALA A 230 16.96 -9.14 -18.40
C ALA A 230 17.31 -8.70 -16.98
N ASP A 231 16.45 -8.86 -15.96
CA ASP A 231 16.88 -8.38 -14.64
C ASP A 231 16.72 -9.34 -13.45
N ILE A 232 16.16 -10.50 -13.62
CA ILE A 232 16.23 -11.52 -12.55
C ILE A 232 16.46 -12.89 -13.19
N ASN A 233 17.66 -13.44 -12.99
CA ASN A 233 18.16 -14.71 -13.56
C ASN A 233 17.47 -15.98 -13.00
N PHE A 234 16.13 -15.97 -12.87
CA PHE A 234 15.39 -17.17 -12.49
C PHE A 234 14.90 -17.92 -13.72
N LEU A 235 15.20 -19.20 -13.78
CA LEU A 235 14.65 -20.06 -14.83
C LEU A 235 13.13 -20.18 -14.63
N PRO A 236 12.31 -19.93 -15.67
CA PRO A 236 10.86 -20.00 -15.57
C PRO A 236 10.34 -21.34 -14.99
N ASN A 237 10.97 -22.45 -15.32
CA ASN A 237 10.59 -23.79 -14.84
C ASN A 237 10.58 -23.97 -13.31
N GLN A 238 11.28 -23.10 -12.56
CA GLN A 238 11.34 -23.16 -11.09
C GLN A 238 10.02 -22.75 -10.43
N PHE A 239 9.17 -22.02 -11.13
CA PHE A 239 7.87 -21.56 -10.63
C PHE A 239 6.68 -22.32 -11.25
N LYS A 240 6.94 -23.28 -12.17
CA LYS A 240 5.90 -24.01 -12.86
C LYS A 240 4.96 -24.70 -11.87
N ASP A 241 3.66 -24.61 -12.15
CA ASP A 241 2.56 -25.28 -11.44
C ASP A 241 2.44 -24.97 -9.93
N LYS A 242 3.17 -23.97 -9.40
CA LYS A 242 3.06 -23.58 -7.98
C LYS A 242 1.70 -22.98 -7.67
N LYS A 243 1.03 -23.50 -6.66
CA LYS A 243 -0.22 -22.93 -6.13
C LYS A 243 0.09 -21.81 -5.15
N MET A 244 -0.37 -20.62 -5.46
CA MET A 244 -0.13 -19.42 -4.65
C MET A 244 -1.43 -18.80 -4.15
N GLY A 245 -1.36 -18.17 -2.97
CA GLY A 245 -2.45 -17.38 -2.41
C GLY A 245 -1.94 -16.13 -1.71
N PHE A 246 -2.79 -15.10 -1.65
CA PHE A 246 -2.54 -13.84 -0.97
C PHE A 246 -3.51 -13.68 0.19
N VAL A 247 -3.02 -13.69 1.41
CA VAL A 247 -3.84 -13.69 2.63
C VAL A 247 -3.84 -12.31 3.27
N VAL A 248 -5.03 -11.79 3.54
CA VAL A 248 -5.22 -10.50 4.22
C VAL A 248 -6.23 -10.68 5.35
N PRO A 249 -5.80 -10.61 6.61
CA PRO A 249 -6.69 -10.76 7.76
C PRO A 249 -7.76 -9.67 7.84
N GLN A 250 -7.39 -8.42 7.53
CA GLN A 250 -8.29 -7.26 7.62
C GLN A 250 -9.30 -7.22 6.46
N SER A 251 -10.58 -7.11 6.77
CA SER A 251 -11.66 -7.17 5.77
C SER A 251 -11.69 -5.96 4.81
N SER A 252 -11.47 -4.74 5.31
CA SER A 252 -11.44 -3.53 4.49
C SER A 252 -10.30 -3.59 3.46
N LEU A 253 -9.07 -3.80 3.91
CA LEU A 253 -7.91 -3.92 3.03
C LEU A 253 -8.07 -5.10 2.03
N ARG A 254 -8.60 -6.23 2.48
CA ARG A 254 -8.88 -7.37 1.61
C ARG A 254 -9.84 -7.02 0.47
N LYS A 255 -10.92 -6.26 0.77
CA LYS A 255 -11.88 -5.78 -0.24
C LYS A 255 -11.18 -4.87 -1.26
N THR A 256 -10.41 -3.91 -0.79
CA THR A 256 -9.60 -3.01 -1.63
C THR A 256 -8.66 -3.80 -2.54
N LEU A 257 -7.89 -4.74 -1.99
CA LEU A 257 -6.94 -5.55 -2.78
C LEU A 257 -7.64 -6.49 -3.77
N LYS A 258 -8.84 -7.01 -3.45
CA LYS A 258 -9.64 -7.76 -4.43
C LYS A 258 -10.02 -6.91 -5.65
N GLU A 259 -10.39 -5.65 -5.45
CA GLU A 259 -10.69 -4.74 -6.56
C GLU A 259 -9.42 -4.38 -7.37
N ILE A 260 -8.31 -4.13 -6.69
CA ILE A 260 -7.02 -3.87 -7.35
C ILE A 260 -6.60 -5.07 -8.21
N PHE A 261 -6.67 -6.29 -7.68
CA PHE A 261 -6.28 -7.51 -8.40
C PHE A 261 -7.15 -7.76 -9.65
N LYS A 262 -8.42 -7.32 -9.65
CA LYS A 262 -9.27 -7.37 -10.86
C LYS A 262 -8.76 -6.47 -11.99
N GLY A 263 -8.11 -5.36 -11.64
CA GLY A 263 -7.60 -4.36 -12.60
C GLY A 263 -6.22 -4.67 -13.17
N ILE A 264 -5.51 -5.67 -12.62
CA ILE A 264 -4.12 -5.98 -12.97
C ILE A 264 -4.07 -7.28 -13.77
N TYR A 265 -3.50 -7.21 -14.96
CA TYR A 265 -3.32 -8.40 -15.80
C TYR A 265 -2.55 -9.52 -15.08
N GLY A 266 -3.04 -10.75 -15.19
CA GLY A 266 -2.44 -11.94 -14.55
C GLY A 266 -2.80 -12.13 -13.06
N LEU A 267 -3.50 -11.18 -12.41
CA LEU A 267 -4.01 -11.32 -11.05
C LEU A 267 -5.52 -11.59 -11.04
N LYS A 268 -5.99 -12.23 -9.98
CA LYS A 268 -7.43 -12.54 -9.80
C LYS A 268 -7.88 -12.15 -8.39
N ALA A 269 -9.06 -11.57 -8.26
CA ALA A 269 -9.67 -11.29 -6.95
C ALA A 269 -9.77 -12.54 -6.06
N ALA A 270 -9.91 -13.73 -6.68
CA ALA A 270 -9.97 -15.02 -5.99
C ALA A 270 -8.63 -15.46 -5.37
N ASP A 271 -7.51 -14.84 -5.77
CA ASP A 271 -6.20 -15.08 -5.15
C ASP A 271 -6.09 -14.41 -3.77
N VAL A 272 -6.89 -13.35 -3.52
CA VAL A 272 -6.91 -12.60 -2.26
C VAL A 272 -7.94 -13.20 -1.31
N MET A 273 -7.50 -13.66 -0.13
CA MET A 273 -8.29 -14.49 0.78
C MET A 273 -8.19 -14.02 2.24
N SER A 274 -9.21 -14.36 3.02
CA SER A 274 -9.11 -14.35 4.49
C SER A 274 -8.41 -15.63 5.00
N PRO A 275 -7.91 -15.65 6.25
CA PRO A 275 -7.39 -16.87 6.86
C PRO A 275 -8.40 -18.04 6.85
N SER A 276 -9.69 -17.77 7.06
CA SER A 276 -10.74 -18.80 7.01
C SER A 276 -10.99 -19.34 5.59
N GLU A 277 -10.90 -18.49 4.55
CA GLU A 277 -11.01 -18.93 3.14
C GLU A 277 -9.84 -19.86 2.76
N VAL A 278 -8.63 -19.63 3.32
CA VAL A 278 -7.48 -20.55 3.14
C VAL A 278 -7.82 -21.95 3.65
N VAL A 279 -8.37 -22.05 4.87
CA VAL A 279 -8.80 -23.33 5.47
C VAL A 279 -9.82 -24.03 4.57
N THR A 280 -10.82 -23.30 4.09
CA THR A 280 -11.86 -23.88 3.22
C THR A 280 -11.25 -24.45 1.94
N LYS A 281 -10.44 -23.68 1.24
CA LYS A 281 -9.80 -24.12 -0.02
C LYS A 281 -8.82 -25.28 0.21
N PHE A 282 -8.11 -25.31 1.34
CA PHE A 282 -7.23 -26.42 1.70
C PHE A 282 -8.01 -27.72 1.86
N LEU A 283 -9.17 -27.68 2.51
CA LEU A 283 -10.03 -28.85 2.70
C LEU A 283 -10.69 -29.31 1.39
N ASP A 284 -10.87 -28.40 0.43
CA ASP A 284 -11.31 -28.73 -0.94
C ASP A 284 -10.15 -29.30 -1.81
N GLY A 285 -9.00 -29.62 -1.21
CA GLY A 285 -7.85 -30.24 -1.87
C GLY A 285 -6.79 -29.28 -2.40
N THR A 286 -6.87 -27.98 -2.07
CA THR A 286 -5.85 -27.01 -2.45
C THR A 286 -4.76 -26.89 -1.39
N LYS A 287 -3.63 -27.56 -1.56
CA LYS A 287 -2.41 -27.29 -0.79
C LYS A 287 -1.62 -26.18 -1.48
N TYR A 288 -1.24 -25.16 -0.73
CA TYR A 288 -0.47 -24.04 -1.27
C TYR A 288 1.03 -24.30 -1.19
N ASP A 289 1.73 -24.03 -2.29
CA ASP A 289 3.20 -24.00 -2.28
C ASP A 289 3.69 -22.72 -1.59
N VAL A 290 3.01 -21.59 -1.85
CA VAL A 290 3.35 -20.29 -1.28
C VAL A 290 2.07 -19.56 -0.83
N LEU A 291 2.04 -19.12 0.41
CA LEU A 291 1.06 -18.15 0.92
C LEU A 291 1.77 -16.87 1.34
N LEU A 292 1.48 -15.76 0.66
CA LEU A 292 1.89 -14.45 1.11
C LEU A 292 0.83 -13.93 2.07
N VAL A 293 1.24 -13.53 3.27
CA VAL A 293 0.34 -13.02 4.31
C VAL A 293 0.71 -11.57 4.59
N ASP A 294 -0.11 -10.65 4.12
CA ASP A 294 0.05 -9.24 4.46
C ASP A 294 -0.58 -8.95 5.83
N GLU A 295 -0.02 -7.98 6.56
CA GLU A 295 -0.44 -7.63 7.92
C GLU A 295 -0.48 -8.86 8.87
N ALA A 296 0.57 -9.71 8.85
CA ALA A 296 0.59 -10.99 9.59
C ALA A 296 0.44 -10.82 11.11
N HIS A 297 0.79 -9.65 11.68
CA HIS A 297 0.54 -9.32 13.09
C HIS A 297 -0.96 -9.27 13.44
N ARG A 298 -1.85 -9.20 12.44
CA ARG A 298 -3.31 -9.21 12.59
C ARG A 298 -3.95 -10.59 12.51
N LEU A 299 -3.18 -11.62 12.23
CA LEU A 299 -3.64 -13.00 12.40
C LEU A 299 -4.05 -13.19 13.88
N ARG A 300 -5.20 -13.79 14.10
CA ARG A 300 -5.83 -13.77 15.43
C ARG A 300 -5.46 -14.98 16.26
N LYS A 301 -5.08 -14.71 17.51
CA LYS A 301 -5.13 -15.70 18.59
C LYS A 301 -6.60 -15.96 18.95
N ARG A 302 -6.86 -17.11 19.59
CA ARG A 302 -8.19 -17.42 20.15
C ARG A 302 -8.43 -16.60 21.44
N LYS A 303 -8.25 -15.27 21.36
CA LYS A 303 -8.40 -14.32 22.47
C LYS A 303 -9.14 -13.08 21.93
N ASN A 304 -10.26 -12.69 22.55
CA ASN A 304 -11.06 -11.52 22.19
C ASN A 304 -11.59 -11.48 20.74
N ILE A 305 -11.84 -12.62 20.14
CA ILE A 305 -12.43 -12.72 18.81
C ILE A 305 -13.96 -12.66 18.86
N THR A 306 -14.55 -12.17 17.77
CA THR A 306 -16.03 -12.02 17.69
C THR A 306 -16.73 -13.36 17.52
N ASN A 307 -16.13 -14.31 16.79
CA ASN A 307 -16.76 -15.58 16.44
C ASN A 307 -15.90 -16.78 16.84
N TYR A 308 -15.97 -17.17 18.12
CA TYR A 308 -15.28 -18.35 18.63
C TYR A 308 -15.74 -19.66 17.97
N ARG A 309 -17.04 -19.78 17.63
CA ARG A 309 -17.56 -21.03 17.01
C ARG A 309 -16.92 -21.28 15.65
N SER A 310 -16.81 -20.26 14.81
CA SER A 310 -16.18 -20.40 13.50
C SER A 310 -14.68 -20.72 13.63
N HIS A 311 -14.00 -20.09 14.59
CA HIS A 311 -12.58 -20.34 14.85
C HIS A 311 -12.35 -21.78 15.31
N ASP A 312 -13.13 -22.27 16.31
CA ASP A 312 -13.06 -23.63 16.82
C ASP A 312 -13.40 -24.68 15.74
N ALA A 313 -14.37 -24.37 14.88
CA ALA A 313 -14.71 -25.24 13.75
C ALA A 313 -13.54 -25.38 12.77
N ASN A 314 -12.82 -24.30 12.45
CA ASN A 314 -11.64 -24.37 11.58
C ASN A 314 -10.50 -25.16 12.24
N ASN A 315 -10.24 -24.96 13.54
CA ASN A 315 -9.25 -25.76 14.27
C ASN A 315 -9.59 -27.25 14.23
N LYS A 316 -10.86 -27.61 14.48
CA LYS A 316 -11.32 -28.99 14.39
C LYS A 316 -11.17 -29.58 13.00
N ARG A 317 -11.53 -28.83 11.94
CA ARG A 317 -11.44 -29.28 10.53
C ARG A 317 -10.00 -29.55 10.10
N LEU A 318 -9.02 -28.78 10.65
CA LEU A 318 -7.60 -28.96 10.40
C LEU A 318 -6.91 -29.95 11.37
N ASN A 319 -7.64 -30.57 12.30
CA ASN A 319 -7.11 -31.40 13.37
C ASN A 319 -6.08 -30.68 14.26
N LEU A 320 -6.26 -29.38 14.47
CA LEU A 320 -5.42 -28.53 15.31
C LEU A 320 -6.00 -28.42 16.73
N PRO A 321 -5.16 -28.11 17.74
CA PRO A 321 -5.60 -27.82 19.10
C PRO A 321 -6.64 -26.68 19.14
N LYS A 322 -7.49 -26.69 20.17
CA LYS A 322 -8.58 -25.70 20.32
C LYS A 322 -8.06 -24.26 20.42
N ASP A 323 -6.89 -24.05 20.97
CA ASP A 323 -6.21 -22.77 21.14
C ASP A 323 -5.31 -22.40 19.94
N ALA A 324 -5.29 -23.21 18.87
CA ALA A 324 -4.56 -22.89 17.66
C ALA A 324 -5.06 -21.55 17.07
N THR A 325 -4.15 -20.82 16.48
CA THR A 325 -4.33 -19.46 15.96
C THR A 325 -4.54 -19.44 14.45
N GLU A 326 -4.94 -18.30 13.88
CA GLU A 326 -4.97 -18.14 12.41
C GLU A 326 -3.58 -18.27 11.77
N LEU A 327 -2.49 -18.02 12.53
CA LEU A 327 -1.13 -18.31 12.10
C LEU A 327 -0.92 -19.81 11.91
N ASP A 328 -1.40 -20.64 12.86
CA ASP A 328 -1.31 -22.10 12.73
C ASP A 328 -2.03 -22.60 11.48
N TRP A 329 -3.16 -21.98 11.09
CA TRP A 329 -3.87 -22.33 9.84
C TRP A 329 -3.01 -22.04 8.61
N VAL A 330 -2.38 -20.87 8.55
CA VAL A 330 -1.50 -20.50 7.43
C VAL A 330 -0.31 -21.44 7.33
N LEU A 331 0.36 -21.71 8.48
CA LEU A 331 1.52 -22.60 8.54
C LEU A 331 1.16 -24.04 8.15
N HIS A 332 -0.05 -24.51 8.50
CA HIS A 332 -0.54 -25.83 8.15
C HIS A 332 -0.89 -25.98 6.66
N CYS A 333 -1.45 -24.91 6.06
CA CYS A 333 -1.98 -24.95 4.68
C CYS A 333 -0.94 -24.63 3.60
N ALA A 334 0.27 -24.18 3.97
CA ALA A 334 1.31 -23.77 3.03
C ALA A 334 2.62 -24.51 3.24
N THR A 335 3.36 -24.70 2.16
CA THR A 335 4.73 -25.23 2.20
C THR A 335 5.76 -24.16 2.53
N CYS A 336 5.61 -22.97 1.95
CA CYS A 336 6.47 -21.80 2.18
C CYS A 336 5.59 -20.58 2.48
N PRO A 337 5.25 -20.31 3.75
CA PRO A 337 4.58 -19.07 4.14
C PRO A 337 5.55 -17.89 4.08
N VAL A 338 5.10 -16.76 3.51
CA VAL A 338 5.82 -15.48 3.49
C VAL A 338 5.00 -14.46 4.27
N LEU A 339 5.47 -14.07 5.44
CA LEU A 339 4.74 -13.26 6.41
C LEU A 339 5.27 -11.83 6.42
N PHE A 340 4.46 -10.85 6.05
CA PHE A 340 4.78 -9.42 6.17
C PHE A 340 4.28 -8.94 7.53
N TYR A 341 5.20 -8.51 8.37
CA TYR A 341 4.97 -8.32 9.80
C TYR A 341 5.49 -6.98 10.32
N ASP A 342 4.73 -6.39 11.24
CA ASP A 342 5.13 -5.19 11.98
C ASP A 342 4.74 -5.35 13.46
N GLN A 343 5.74 -5.43 14.33
CA GLN A 343 5.48 -5.64 15.77
C GLN A 343 4.81 -4.44 16.44
N ASN A 344 5.11 -3.22 15.97
CA ASN A 344 4.56 -1.98 16.52
C ASN A 344 3.11 -1.72 16.06
N GLN A 345 2.54 -2.61 15.24
CA GLN A 345 1.13 -2.58 14.84
C GLN A 345 0.27 -3.65 15.53
N VAL A 346 0.78 -4.31 16.54
CA VAL A 346 -0.01 -5.16 17.45
C VAL A 346 -0.76 -4.24 18.42
N ILE A 347 -2.04 -4.00 18.14
CA ILE A 347 -2.88 -3.01 18.86
C ILE A 347 -3.90 -3.63 19.80
N GLY A 348 -3.77 -4.90 20.10
CA GLY A 348 -4.68 -5.59 21.02
C GLY A 348 -4.37 -7.07 21.19
N PRO A 349 -5.03 -7.73 22.17
CA PRO A 349 -4.68 -9.06 22.65
C PRO A 349 -4.96 -10.20 21.66
N ALA A 350 -5.71 -9.93 20.59
CA ALA A 350 -5.96 -10.92 19.52
C ALA A 350 -4.80 -11.04 18.54
N GLY A 351 -3.93 -10.02 18.41
CA GLY A 351 -2.81 -10.02 17.47
C GLY A 351 -1.72 -11.02 17.85
N ILE A 352 -0.88 -11.38 16.88
CA ILE A 352 0.26 -12.28 17.06
C ILE A 352 1.51 -11.45 17.37
N GLU A 353 2.09 -11.61 18.55
CA GLU A 353 3.37 -11.04 18.90
C GLU A 353 4.51 -11.81 18.20
N LYS A 354 5.65 -11.13 18.05
CA LYS A 354 6.83 -11.67 17.34
C LYS A 354 7.33 -12.98 17.94
N ASP A 355 7.48 -13.05 19.25
CA ASP A 355 7.99 -14.24 19.94
C ASP A 355 7.04 -15.44 19.75
N THR A 356 5.72 -15.19 19.83
CA THR A 356 4.70 -16.20 19.52
C THR A 356 4.80 -16.71 18.07
N LEU A 357 5.11 -15.83 17.11
CA LEU A 357 5.29 -16.18 15.71
C LEU A 357 6.52 -17.08 15.53
N GLU A 358 7.66 -16.66 16.05
CA GLU A 358 8.93 -17.37 15.92
C GLU A 358 8.85 -18.77 16.59
N ASP A 359 8.28 -18.86 17.80
CA ASP A 359 8.07 -20.13 18.51
C ASP A 359 7.16 -21.12 17.75
N LYS A 360 6.09 -20.61 17.11
CA LYS A 360 5.17 -21.47 16.33
C LYS A 360 5.81 -21.99 15.07
N VAL A 361 6.60 -21.17 14.38
CA VAL A 361 7.32 -21.59 13.18
C VAL A 361 8.33 -22.68 13.52
N ASP A 362 9.11 -22.50 14.59
CA ASP A 362 10.09 -23.51 15.04
C ASP A 362 9.41 -24.86 15.35
N LYS A 363 8.28 -24.83 16.07
CA LYS A 363 7.51 -26.04 16.40
C LYS A 363 6.96 -26.78 15.18
N ILE A 364 6.56 -26.08 14.11
CA ILE A 364 5.89 -26.69 12.95
C ILE A 364 6.90 -27.15 11.89
N PHE A 365 7.90 -26.33 11.61
CA PHE A 365 8.87 -26.61 10.56
C PHE A 365 10.20 -27.15 11.07
N GLY A 366 10.48 -27.05 12.38
CA GLY A 366 11.78 -27.43 12.97
C GLY A 366 12.94 -26.62 12.42
N THR A 367 12.66 -25.44 11.85
CA THR A 367 13.62 -24.57 11.20
C THR A 367 13.48 -23.13 11.69
N LYS A 368 14.60 -22.40 11.69
CA LYS A 368 14.56 -20.97 12.00
C LYS A 368 13.88 -20.18 10.87
N VAL A 369 13.19 -19.13 11.25
CA VAL A 369 12.59 -18.17 10.33
C VAL A 369 13.68 -17.47 9.51
N ILE A 370 13.52 -17.44 8.18
CA ILE A 370 14.35 -16.59 7.32
C ILE A 370 13.79 -15.17 7.42
N SER A 371 14.59 -14.22 7.95
CA SER A 371 14.12 -12.85 8.17
C SER A 371 14.75 -11.85 7.22
N PHE A 372 13.93 -10.98 6.65
CA PHE A 372 14.31 -9.78 5.90
C PHE A 372 13.75 -8.55 6.62
N THR A 373 14.43 -7.41 6.53
CA THR A 373 13.97 -6.17 7.15
C THR A 373 13.95 -5.03 6.13
N LEU A 374 12.82 -4.34 6.03
CA LEU A 374 12.64 -3.12 5.24
C LEU A 374 12.80 -1.91 6.17
N ASN A 375 13.93 -1.23 6.07
CA ASN A 375 14.30 -0.14 6.99
C ASN A 375 13.90 1.24 6.49
N GLN A 376 13.62 1.40 5.19
CA GLN A 376 13.28 2.70 4.61
C GLN A 376 11.78 2.99 4.72
N GLN A 377 11.46 4.17 5.19
CA GLN A 377 10.10 4.70 5.21
C GLN A 377 9.81 5.40 3.88
N MET A 378 8.72 4.98 3.18
CA MET A 378 8.36 5.43 1.84
C MET A 378 7.02 6.19 1.78
N ARG A 379 6.28 6.25 2.90
CA ARG A 379 4.96 6.88 2.97
C ARG A 379 5.06 8.36 3.31
N SER A 380 5.74 8.64 4.41
CA SER A 380 5.81 9.97 5.01
C SER A 380 7.00 10.75 4.44
N ASN A 381 6.80 12.02 4.08
CA ASN A 381 7.88 12.96 3.73
C ASN A 381 8.81 13.22 4.93
N GLY A 382 8.38 12.89 6.15
CA GLY A 382 9.22 12.87 7.34
C GLY A 382 10.24 11.74 7.38
N GLY A 383 10.14 10.78 6.44
CA GLY A 383 11.08 9.69 6.28
C GLY A 383 11.21 8.81 7.53
N THR A 384 12.29 8.03 7.56
CA THR A 384 12.62 7.17 8.71
C THR A 384 12.87 8.00 9.97
N GLN A 385 13.45 9.20 9.84
CA GLN A 385 13.73 10.11 10.97
C GLN A 385 12.48 10.43 11.79
N TYR A 386 11.37 10.78 11.12
CA TYR A 386 10.13 11.09 11.81
C TYR A 386 9.53 9.87 12.52
N ILE A 387 9.52 8.72 11.87
CA ILE A 387 8.93 7.49 12.43
C ILE A 387 9.71 7.00 13.65
N GLU A 388 11.04 7.02 13.60
CA GLU A 388 11.88 6.72 14.75
C GLU A 388 11.72 7.77 15.88
N TYR A 389 11.54 9.04 15.49
CA TYR A 389 11.33 10.12 16.44
C TYR A 389 10.07 9.93 17.26
N ILE A 390 8.91 9.68 16.63
CA ILE A 390 7.66 9.44 17.35
C ILE A 390 7.72 8.15 18.18
N GLU A 391 8.37 7.09 17.70
CA GLU A 391 8.58 5.87 18.46
C GLU A 391 9.41 6.13 19.73
N ASN A 392 10.49 6.90 19.59
CA ASN A 392 11.36 7.25 20.71
C ASN A 392 10.65 8.15 21.74
N ILE A 393 9.82 9.12 21.29
CA ILE A 393 9.01 9.94 22.19
C ILE A 393 8.04 9.08 23.00
N LEU A 394 7.27 8.22 22.34
CA LEU A 394 6.28 7.36 23.00
C LEU A 394 6.91 6.35 23.95
N ASN A 395 8.13 5.91 23.67
CA ASN A 395 8.90 5.00 24.53
C ASN A 395 9.90 5.71 25.46
N MET A 396 9.86 7.04 25.53
CA MET A 396 10.70 7.87 26.38
C MET A 396 12.21 7.66 26.18
N ARG A 397 12.59 7.37 24.94
CA ARG A 397 13.99 7.18 24.52
C ARG A 397 14.58 8.38 23.79
N GLN A 398 13.77 9.43 23.56
CA GLN A 398 14.19 10.60 22.83
C GLN A 398 14.94 11.58 23.75
N PRO A 399 16.24 11.84 23.52
CA PRO A 399 17.02 12.69 24.42
C PRO A 399 16.89 14.20 24.13
N TYR A 400 16.54 14.58 22.92
CA TYR A 400 16.46 16.00 22.48
C TYR A 400 15.36 16.22 21.46
N ARG A 401 14.98 17.47 21.30
CA ARG A 401 13.96 17.89 20.33
C ARG A 401 14.51 17.91 18.91
N ILE A 402 13.70 17.43 17.99
CA ILE A 402 13.90 17.59 16.54
C ILE A 402 12.66 18.32 16.00
N ASP A 403 12.87 19.46 15.35
CA ASP A 403 11.78 20.18 14.69
C ASP A 403 11.57 19.65 13.28
N PHE A 404 10.32 19.66 12.84
CA PHE A 404 9.88 19.35 11.49
C PHE A 404 9.04 20.55 10.99
N PRO A 405 9.31 21.09 9.78
CA PRO A 405 10.35 20.69 8.84
C PRO A 405 11.78 20.96 9.33
N ASN A 406 12.75 20.21 8.78
CA ASN A 406 14.18 20.41 8.96
C ASN A 406 14.94 20.15 7.65
N GLU A 407 16.26 20.27 7.65
CA GLU A 407 17.10 20.09 6.44
C GLU A 407 16.92 18.72 5.79
N ASN A 408 16.71 17.66 6.58
CA ASN A 408 16.53 16.28 6.07
C ASN A 408 15.08 15.98 5.66
N THR A 409 14.11 16.74 6.16
CA THR A 409 12.67 16.54 5.96
C THR A 409 11.98 17.89 5.71
N PRO A 410 12.36 18.61 4.63
CA PRO A 410 11.89 19.98 4.38
C PRO A 410 10.38 20.05 4.08
N ASP A 411 9.79 18.96 3.65
CA ASP A 411 8.39 18.86 3.20
C ASP A 411 7.48 18.13 4.22
N TYR A 412 7.88 18.07 5.50
CA TYR A 412 7.09 17.42 6.53
C TYR A 412 6.82 18.32 7.74
N ASP A 413 5.55 18.48 8.09
CA ASP A 413 5.12 19.24 9.27
C ASP A 413 4.81 18.34 10.47
N PHE A 414 5.38 18.66 11.65
CA PHE A 414 4.99 18.04 12.91
C PHE A 414 4.83 19.09 14.00
N CYS A 415 3.59 19.34 14.42
CA CYS A 415 3.25 20.40 15.38
C CYS A 415 2.22 19.94 16.40
N MET A 416 2.28 20.53 17.60
CA MET A 416 1.23 20.45 18.61
C MET A 416 0.44 21.76 18.63
N VAL A 417 -0.89 21.65 18.65
CA VAL A 417 -1.84 22.77 18.76
C VAL A 417 -2.49 22.66 20.12
N GLU A 418 -2.42 23.72 20.94
CA GLU A 418 -2.96 23.69 22.30
C GLU A 418 -4.44 24.09 22.39
N ASP A 419 -4.93 24.87 21.44
CA ASP A 419 -6.33 25.26 21.32
C ASP A 419 -7.09 24.31 20.41
N PHE A 420 -8.11 23.63 20.94
CA PHE A 420 -8.84 22.62 20.18
C PHE A 420 -9.68 23.23 19.05
N LYS A 421 -10.19 24.46 19.24
CA LYS A 421 -10.91 25.17 18.18
C LYS A 421 -10.00 25.47 17.00
N LEU A 422 -8.81 25.99 17.28
CA LEU A 422 -7.79 26.23 16.25
C LEU A 422 -7.39 24.91 15.55
N PHE A 423 -7.19 23.84 16.32
CA PHE A 423 -6.87 22.51 15.78
C PHE A 423 -7.96 22.01 14.81
N ASN A 424 -9.23 22.17 15.17
CA ASN A 424 -10.35 21.81 14.33
C ASN A 424 -10.43 22.67 13.06
N ASP A 425 -10.28 23.99 13.19
CA ASP A 425 -10.37 24.93 12.05
C ASP A 425 -9.20 24.72 11.06
N LEU A 426 -8.00 24.42 11.57
CA LEU A 426 -6.85 24.05 10.75
C LEU A 426 -7.11 22.77 9.94
N MET A 427 -7.74 21.75 10.53
CA MET A 427 -8.06 20.52 9.82
C MET A 427 -8.92 20.80 8.58
N TYR A 428 -9.99 21.60 8.68
CA TYR A 428 -10.82 21.97 7.53
C TYR A 428 -10.04 22.78 6.50
N THR A 429 -9.23 23.75 6.94
CA THR A 429 -8.37 24.53 6.04
C THR A 429 -7.42 23.66 5.24
N TYR A 430 -6.85 22.63 5.88
CA TYR A 430 -5.93 21.70 5.23
C TYR A 430 -6.66 20.71 4.32
N GLU A 431 -7.89 20.28 4.66
CA GLU A 431 -8.70 19.47 3.76
C GLU A 431 -9.02 20.21 2.47
N ASP A 432 -9.44 21.50 2.55
CA ASP A 432 -9.74 22.31 1.38
C ASP A 432 -8.51 22.50 0.47
N LYS A 433 -7.32 22.57 1.08
CA LYS A 433 -6.07 22.82 0.34
C LYS A 433 -5.44 21.57 -0.23
N TYR A 434 -5.48 20.47 0.50
CA TYR A 434 -4.68 19.28 0.19
C TYR A 434 -5.51 18.03 -0.07
N GLY A 435 -6.76 17.97 0.40
CA GLY A 435 -7.59 16.76 0.41
C GLY A 435 -7.04 15.65 1.30
N LEU A 436 -7.85 14.66 1.61
CA LEU A 436 -7.49 13.50 2.45
C LEU A 436 -6.83 13.89 3.78
N VAL A 437 -7.42 14.87 4.48
CA VAL A 437 -7.05 15.29 5.82
C VAL A 437 -8.13 14.82 6.79
N ARG A 438 -7.78 14.09 7.83
CA ARG A 438 -8.76 13.54 8.77
C ARG A 438 -8.30 13.68 10.21
N MET A 439 -9.30 13.92 11.08
CA MET A 439 -9.12 13.85 12.53
C MET A 439 -9.21 12.41 13.00
N MET A 440 -8.37 12.01 13.96
CA MET A 440 -8.29 10.64 14.47
C MET A 440 -7.88 10.57 15.92
N ALA A 441 -8.33 9.52 16.61
CA ALA A 441 -8.03 9.31 18.01
C ALA A 441 -7.96 7.81 18.39
N GLY A 442 -7.43 7.53 19.59
CA GLY A 442 -7.51 6.23 20.25
C GLY A 442 -8.91 5.92 20.81
N TYR A 443 -9.09 4.80 21.49
CA TYR A 443 -10.37 4.40 22.10
C TYR A 443 -10.66 5.12 23.44
N ALA A 444 -10.48 6.42 23.47
CA ALA A 444 -10.50 7.23 24.68
C ALA A 444 -11.88 7.74 25.10
N TRP A 445 -12.92 7.46 24.31
CA TRP A 445 -14.30 7.87 24.59
C TRP A 445 -15.30 6.73 24.37
N GLN A 446 -16.43 6.81 25.06
CA GLN A 446 -17.52 5.86 24.88
C GLN A 446 -18.21 6.10 23.53
N TRP A 447 -18.41 5.05 22.73
CA TRP A 447 -19.06 5.13 21.45
C TRP A 447 -20.60 5.14 21.58
N ASN A 448 -21.17 6.29 21.88
CA ASN A 448 -22.61 6.49 22.06
C ASN A 448 -23.34 6.53 20.72
N SER A 449 -22.76 7.18 19.71
CA SER A 449 -23.34 7.35 18.37
C SER A 449 -23.52 6.03 17.62
N LYS A 450 -22.92 4.94 18.09
CA LYS A 450 -23.14 3.60 17.53
C LYS A 450 -24.60 3.15 17.61
N ASN A 451 -25.30 3.56 18.65
CA ASN A 451 -26.69 3.15 18.91
C ASN A 451 -27.67 4.31 18.72
N ASP A 452 -27.21 5.54 18.74
CA ASP A 452 -27.98 6.76 18.54
C ASP A 452 -27.20 7.71 17.63
N THR A 453 -27.57 7.76 16.37
CA THR A 453 -26.91 8.57 15.34
C THR A 453 -26.94 10.08 15.61
N ASN A 454 -27.76 10.55 16.56
CA ASN A 454 -27.79 11.95 16.99
C ASN A 454 -26.86 12.23 18.18
N ALA A 455 -26.36 11.19 18.85
CA ALA A 455 -25.43 11.35 19.95
C ALA A 455 -24.04 11.73 19.47
N PHE A 456 -23.30 12.44 20.32
CA PHE A 456 -21.88 12.72 20.13
C PHE A 456 -21.04 11.86 21.07
N ASP A 457 -19.83 11.54 20.64
CA ASP A 457 -18.91 10.65 21.37
C ASP A 457 -17.78 11.43 22.03
N ILE A 458 -17.31 12.46 21.36
CA ILE A 458 -16.16 13.28 21.75
C ILE A 458 -16.64 14.71 21.94
N GLU A 459 -16.36 15.28 23.12
CA GLU A 459 -16.61 16.68 23.42
C GLU A 459 -15.36 17.29 24.05
N ILE A 460 -14.78 18.30 23.39
CA ILE A 460 -13.59 19.03 23.83
C ILE A 460 -13.83 20.51 23.60
N ASP A 461 -13.69 21.32 24.65
CA ASP A 461 -13.87 22.78 24.62
C ASP A 461 -15.18 23.23 23.92
N GLY A 462 -16.28 22.46 24.14
CA GLY A 462 -17.59 22.72 23.58
C GLY A 462 -17.78 22.27 22.11
N ILE A 463 -16.75 21.77 21.46
CA ILE A 463 -16.85 21.18 20.12
C ILE A 463 -17.17 19.70 20.25
N LYS A 464 -18.25 19.29 19.55
CA LYS A 464 -18.77 17.93 19.59
C LYS A 464 -18.51 17.21 18.29
N LYS A 465 -18.01 15.98 18.37
CA LYS A 465 -17.71 15.12 17.21
C LYS A 465 -18.30 13.72 17.39
N GLN A 466 -18.66 13.11 16.28
CA GLN A 466 -19.04 11.70 16.25
C GLN A 466 -17.84 10.83 15.92
N TRP A 467 -17.88 9.59 16.36
CA TRP A 467 -16.86 8.60 16.10
C TRP A 467 -17.34 7.66 15.01
N ASN A 468 -16.57 7.53 13.92
CA ASN A 468 -16.68 6.39 13.00
C ASN A 468 -18.11 5.94 12.63
N GLN A 469 -18.93 6.76 12.02
CA GLN A 469 -20.29 6.36 11.65
C GLN A 469 -20.32 5.25 10.59
N THR A 470 -19.31 5.22 9.73
CA THR A 470 -19.13 4.19 8.68
C THR A 470 -17.92 3.32 8.99
N LEU A 471 -18.08 1.99 8.99
CA LEU A 471 -16.99 1.05 9.31
C LEU A 471 -16.18 0.63 8.07
N GLU A 472 -16.79 0.65 6.89
CA GLU A 472 -16.15 0.29 5.63
C GLU A 472 -15.91 1.54 4.78
N ASP A 473 -14.69 1.68 4.26
CA ASP A 473 -14.27 2.80 3.41
C ASP A 473 -14.59 4.19 4.01
N TRP A 474 -14.46 4.31 5.34
CA TRP A 474 -14.78 5.51 6.11
C TRP A 474 -14.11 6.76 5.56
N ILE A 475 -12.86 6.65 5.17
CA ILE A 475 -12.05 7.80 4.72
C ILE A 475 -12.65 8.51 3.49
N ARG A 476 -13.45 7.81 2.69
CA ARG A 476 -14.14 8.33 1.50
C ARG A 476 -15.60 8.61 1.72
N SER A 477 -16.13 8.33 2.91
CA SER A 477 -17.52 8.69 3.23
C SER A 477 -17.67 10.21 3.28
N GLY A 478 -18.82 10.73 2.83
CA GLY A 478 -19.08 12.17 2.82
C GLY A 478 -19.06 12.82 4.20
N SER A 479 -19.28 12.04 5.27
CA SER A 479 -19.29 12.51 6.67
C SER A 479 -17.93 12.43 7.35
N SER A 480 -16.94 11.73 6.76
CA SER A 480 -15.66 11.45 7.42
C SER A 480 -14.84 12.68 7.81
N ILE A 481 -15.08 13.82 7.17
CA ILE A 481 -14.41 15.08 7.52
C ILE A 481 -14.93 15.65 8.83
N ASP A 482 -16.20 15.42 9.17
CA ASP A 482 -16.83 15.92 10.38
C ASP A 482 -16.71 14.95 11.56
N GLU A 483 -16.24 13.73 11.28
CA GLU A 483 -16.08 12.66 12.26
C GLU A 483 -14.62 12.52 12.74
N VAL A 484 -14.44 11.73 13.80
CA VAL A 484 -13.11 11.29 14.26
C VAL A 484 -12.94 9.82 13.93
N GLY A 485 -11.90 9.49 13.16
CA GLY A 485 -11.58 8.12 12.78
C GLY A 485 -10.87 7.33 13.87
N SER A 486 -11.14 6.02 13.92
CA SER A 486 -10.43 5.09 14.81
C SER A 486 -9.29 4.38 14.10
N ILE A 487 -8.44 3.73 14.88
CA ILE A 487 -7.35 2.89 14.36
C ILE A 487 -7.84 1.82 13.36
N HIS A 488 -9.03 1.24 13.55
CA HIS A 488 -9.53 0.18 12.69
C HIS A 488 -10.03 0.66 11.33
N THR A 489 -10.54 1.89 11.26
CA THR A 489 -11.02 2.49 10.01
C THR A 489 -9.90 3.14 9.19
N LEU A 490 -8.81 3.53 9.86
CA LEU A 490 -7.68 4.23 9.25
C LEU A 490 -6.50 3.33 8.91
N GLN A 491 -6.40 2.16 9.52
CA GLN A 491 -5.29 1.27 9.26
C GLN A 491 -5.36 0.70 7.84
N GLY A 492 -4.27 0.86 7.09
CA GLY A 492 -4.21 0.54 5.67
C GLY A 492 -4.42 1.76 4.75
N TYR A 493 -4.89 2.89 5.28
CA TYR A 493 -5.05 4.12 4.51
C TYR A 493 -3.98 5.16 4.86
N ASP A 494 -3.66 6.01 3.90
CA ASP A 494 -2.73 7.12 4.01
C ASP A 494 -3.49 8.44 3.90
N LEU A 495 -3.07 9.43 4.69
CA LEU A 495 -3.61 10.78 4.72
C LEU A 495 -2.58 11.77 4.20
N ASN A 496 -3.01 12.84 3.53
CA ASN A 496 -2.08 13.93 3.24
C ASN A 496 -1.64 14.61 4.52
N TYR A 497 -2.58 14.90 5.44
CA TYR A 497 -2.29 15.34 6.79
C TYR A 497 -3.11 14.58 7.81
N GLY A 498 -2.48 14.19 8.91
CA GLY A 498 -3.12 13.55 10.05
C GLY A 498 -3.33 14.55 11.21
N PHE A 499 -4.57 14.66 11.71
CA PHE A 499 -4.89 15.42 12.92
C PHE A 499 -5.20 14.44 14.05
N VAL A 500 -4.24 14.22 14.97
CA VAL A 500 -4.33 13.18 16.00
C VAL A 500 -4.66 13.80 17.35
N ILE A 501 -5.77 13.35 17.94
CA ILE A 501 -6.11 13.66 19.33
C ILE A 501 -5.52 12.56 20.23
N LEU A 502 -4.53 12.91 21.05
CA LEU A 502 -4.09 12.07 22.15
C LEU A 502 -5.12 12.23 23.28
N GLY A 503 -5.95 11.20 23.44
CA GLY A 503 -7.10 11.24 24.34
C GLY A 503 -6.74 11.06 25.81
N PRO A 504 -7.77 11.10 26.69
CA PRO A 504 -7.56 10.91 28.14
C PRO A 504 -7.18 9.46 28.55
N ASP A 505 -7.03 8.55 27.60
CA ASP A 505 -6.57 7.17 27.81
C ASP A 505 -5.04 7.04 27.95
N ILE A 506 -4.28 8.07 27.48
CA ILE A 506 -2.82 8.14 27.62
C ILE A 506 -2.43 9.38 28.42
N THR A 507 -1.56 9.21 29.41
CA THR A 507 -1.17 10.23 30.36
C THR A 507 0.35 10.21 30.60
N TYR A 508 0.86 11.20 31.34
CA TYR A 508 2.23 11.21 31.81
C TYR A 508 2.25 11.19 33.36
N ASP A 509 2.89 10.19 33.94
CA ASP A 509 3.09 10.04 35.37
C ASP A 509 4.41 10.74 35.75
N GLU A 510 4.31 11.91 36.39
CA GLU A 510 5.46 12.74 36.76
C GLU A 510 6.31 12.09 37.83
N ASP A 511 5.69 11.37 38.78
CA ASP A 511 6.40 10.69 39.89
C ASP A 511 7.26 9.54 39.36
N LYS A 512 6.74 8.79 38.41
CA LYS A 512 7.45 7.65 37.80
C LYS A 512 8.27 8.04 36.59
N ASN A 513 8.14 9.30 36.13
CA ASN A 513 8.75 9.78 34.92
C ASN A 513 8.50 8.83 33.72
N CYS A 514 7.24 8.45 33.50
CA CYS A 514 6.87 7.53 32.43
C CYS A 514 5.52 7.89 31.79
N ILE A 515 5.38 7.55 30.49
CA ILE A 515 4.08 7.53 29.85
C ILE A 515 3.27 6.41 30.46
N SER A 516 2.10 6.75 30.96
CA SER A 516 1.16 5.87 31.64
C SER A 516 -0.19 5.87 30.92
N ILE A 517 -1.12 5.07 31.41
CA ILE A 517 -2.46 4.98 30.85
C ILE A 517 -3.53 5.24 31.90
N ASN A 518 -4.63 5.82 31.45
CA ASN A 518 -5.85 5.85 32.24
C ASN A 518 -6.79 4.74 31.76
N ARG A 519 -6.72 3.59 32.44
CA ARG A 519 -7.55 2.43 32.09
C ARG A 519 -9.05 2.75 32.08
N ASN A 520 -9.52 3.66 32.91
CA ASN A 520 -10.94 4.02 32.96
C ASN A 520 -11.40 4.78 31.71
N SER A 521 -10.50 5.55 31.11
CA SER A 521 -10.73 6.28 29.88
C SER A 521 -10.46 5.48 28.59
N TYR A 522 -10.17 4.17 28.70
CA TYR A 522 -10.05 3.30 27.53
C TYR A 522 -11.32 2.47 27.34
N PHE A 523 -12.01 2.62 26.21
CA PHE A 523 -13.36 2.10 25.97
C PHE A 523 -13.46 0.89 25.04
N ASP A 524 -12.35 0.35 24.50
CA ASP A 524 -12.38 -0.98 23.92
C ASP A 524 -12.51 -2.04 25.03
N LYS A 525 -13.75 -2.37 25.37
CA LYS A 525 -14.07 -3.32 26.45
C LYS A 525 -13.40 -4.68 26.25
N LYS A 526 -13.29 -5.15 24.99
CA LYS A 526 -12.70 -6.46 24.70
C LYS A 526 -11.20 -6.46 24.91
N GLY A 527 -10.52 -5.45 24.43
CA GLY A 527 -9.08 -5.26 24.65
C GLY A 527 -8.75 -5.07 26.12
N LYS A 528 -9.50 -4.20 26.81
CA LYS A 528 -9.32 -3.84 28.21
C LYS A 528 -9.43 -5.04 29.18
N ASN A 529 -10.48 -5.87 29.02
CA ASN A 529 -10.83 -6.88 30.03
C ASN A 529 -9.86 -8.06 30.10
N THR A 530 -9.03 -8.28 29.11
CA THR A 530 -8.13 -9.44 29.02
C THR A 530 -6.66 -9.06 28.99
N ALA A 531 -6.34 -7.78 28.97
CA ALA A 531 -4.96 -7.27 29.02
C ALA A 531 -4.57 -6.84 30.44
N THR A 532 -3.35 -7.11 30.84
CA THR A 532 -2.70 -6.49 31.99
C THR A 532 -2.47 -5.00 31.72
N ASP A 533 -2.16 -4.21 32.75
CA ASP A 533 -1.87 -2.77 32.55
C ASP A 533 -0.61 -2.56 31.68
N GLN A 534 0.37 -3.42 31.79
CA GLN A 534 1.56 -3.37 30.96
C GLN A 534 1.25 -3.66 29.49
N GLU A 535 0.51 -4.75 29.20
CA GLU A 535 0.06 -5.07 27.82
C GLU A 535 -0.81 -3.95 27.26
N LEU A 536 -1.74 -3.40 28.07
CA LEU A 536 -2.62 -2.33 27.64
C LEU A 536 -1.86 -1.04 27.34
N THR A 537 -0.82 -0.73 28.11
CA THR A 537 0.08 0.41 27.87
C THR A 537 0.75 0.28 26.49
N GLU A 538 1.28 -0.90 26.19
CA GLU A 538 1.91 -1.16 24.90
C GLU A 538 0.88 -1.07 23.74
N TYR A 539 -0.33 -1.59 23.91
CA TYR A 539 -1.38 -1.50 22.88
C TYR A 539 -1.79 -0.04 22.63
N ILE A 540 -1.97 0.77 23.67
CA ILE A 540 -2.33 2.19 23.52
C ILE A 540 -1.19 2.98 22.86
N LYS A 541 0.07 2.77 23.27
CA LYS A 541 1.23 3.36 22.60
C LYS A 541 1.29 2.97 21.12
N ASN A 542 1.08 1.70 20.80
CA ASN A 542 1.06 1.23 19.41
C ASN A 542 -0.08 1.83 18.61
N ILE A 543 -1.28 2.03 19.21
CA ILE A 543 -2.40 2.73 18.56
C ILE A 543 -1.96 4.15 18.19
N TYR A 544 -1.42 4.93 19.12
CA TYR A 544 -0.98 6.30 18.83
C TYR A 544 0.21 6.34 17.87
N TYR A 545 1.16 5.42 17.98
CA TYR A 545 2.24 5.29 17.01
C TYR A 545 1.71 5.09 15.57
N VAL A 546 0.74 4.20 15.40
CA VAL A 546 0.12 3.96 14.10
C VAL A 546 -0.64 5.20 13.61
N LEU A 547 -1.41 5.89 14.46
CA LEU A 547 -2.14 7.10 14.08
C LEU A 547 -1.18 8.23 13.69
N LEU A 548 -0.13 8.47 14.48
CA LEU A 548 0.89 9.47 14.20
C LEU A 548 1.66 9.21 12.89
N SER A 549 1.76 7.96 12.47
CA SER A 549 2.45 7.56 11.24
C SER A 549 1.61 7.64 9.96
N ARG A 550 0.36 8.19 10.00
CA ARG A 550 -0.55 8.21 8.84
C ARG A 550 -0.36 9.37 7.89
N GLY A 551 0.16 10.51 8.36
CA GLY A 551 0.37 11.70 7.54
C GLY A 551 1.51 11.54 6.54
N ILE A 552 1.25 11.83 5.27
CA ILE A 552 2.27 11.88 4.20
C ILE A 552 3.07 13.18 4.31
N LYS A 553 2.36 14.32 4.36
CA LYS A 553 2.94 15.68 4.36
C LYS A 553 3.08 16.27 5.76
N GLY A 554 2.35 15.72 6.75
CA GLY A 554 2.48 16.18 8.12
C GLY A 554 1.47 15.59 9.08
N THR A 555 1.76 15.78 10.37
CA THR A 555 0.90 15.36 11.47
C THR A 555 0.79 16.50 12.48
N TYR A 556 -0.44 16.85 12.84
CA TYR A 556 -0.78 17.80 13.89
C TYR A 556 -1.34 17.02 15.08
N ILE A 557 -0.95 17.40 16.29
CA ILE A 557 -1.45 16.75 17.50
C ILE A 557 -2.16 17.73 18.43
N TYR A 558 -3.23 17.25 19.07
CA TYR A 558 -3.84 17.84 20.25
C TYR A 558 -3.76 16.85 21.39
N VAL A 559 -3.43 17.32 22.59
CA VAL A 559 -3.20 16.45 23.75
C VAL A 559 -4.17 16.79 24.85
N CYS A 560 -5.02 15.84 25.27
CA CYS A 560 -6.02 16.08 26.30
C CYS A 560 -5.42 16.17 27.71
N ASP A 561 -4.49 15.27 28.04
CA ASP A 561 -3.88 15.23 29.37
C ASP A 561 -2.86 16.37 29.56
N PRO A 562 -2.99 17.21 30.62
CA PRO A 562 -2.08 18.34 30.81
C PRO A 562 -0.63 17.94 31.08
N SER A 563 -0.38 16.91 31.88
CA SER A 563 0.98 16.45 32.21
C SER A 563 1.68 15.87 30.96
N LEU A 564 0.95 15.09 30.16
CA LEU A 564 1.47 14.60 28.88
C LEU A 564 1.72 15.74 27.89
N ARG A 565 0.86 16.77 27.88
CA ARG A 565 1.05 17.96 27.03
C ARG A 565 2.35 18.67 27.39
N GLU A 566 2.60 18.94 28.69
CA GLU A 566 3.85 19.55 29.15
C GLU A 566 5.08 18.69 28.87
N TYR A 567 4.97 17.36 29.01
CA TYR A 567 6.04 16.47 28.60
C TYR A 567 6.35 16.58 27.10
N LEU A 568 5.32 16.54 26.25
CA LEU A 568 5.48 16.56 24.80
C LEU A 568 5.96 17.91 24.26
N LYS A 569 5.70 19.04 24.94
CA LYS A 569 6.27 20.36 24.58
C LYS A 569 7.79 20.36 24.53
N LYS A 570 8.45 19.47 25.26
CA LYS A 570 9.91 19.32 25.23
C LYS A 570 10.42 18.81 23.89
N PHE A 571 9.57 18.11 23.13
CA PHE A 571 9.93 17.39 21.90
C PHE A 571 9.18 17.90 20.67
N VAL A 572 7.95 18.38 20.80
CA VAL A 572 7.11 18.76 19.67
C VAL A 572 6.99 20.28 19.58
N ARG A 573 7.19 20.80 18.38
CA ARG A 573 7.03 22.22 18.08
C ARG A 573 5.57 22.66 18.30
N LEU A 574 5.38 23.76 19.00
CA LEU A 574 4.05 24.38 19.08
C LEU A 574 3.71 25.07 17.75
N TYR A 575 2.47 24.90 17.34
CA TYR A 575 1.96 25.63 16.20
C TYR A 575 1.90 27.13 16.51
N ASN A 576 2.49 27.95 15.66
CA ASN A 576 2.45 29.41 15.75
C ASN A 576 1.79 29.96 14.49
N LYS A 577 0.70 30.73 14.66
CA LYS A 577 -0.06 31.33 13.55
C LYS A 577 0.73 32.39 12.76
N ASN A 578 1.89 32.82 13.28
CA ASN A 578 2.68 33.94 12.76
C ASN A 578 3.96 33.50 12.01
N VAL A 579 4.11 32.21 11.70
CA VAL A 579 5.25 31.68 10.92
C VAL A 579 4.78 31.16 9.59
#